data_84bdc23286648d43caf0a7fc8469ac1e
#
_entry.id   84bdc23286648d43caf0a7fc8469ac1e
#
_cell.length_a   1.000
_cell.length_b   1.000
_cell.length_c   1.000
_cell.angle_alpha   90.00
_cell.angle_beta   90.00
_cell.angle_gamma   90.00
#
_symmetry.space_group_name_H-M   'P 1'
#
loop_
_entity.id
_entity.type
_entity.pdbx_description
1 polymer ?
#
loop_
_entity_poly.entity_id
_entity_poly.type
_entity_poly.pdbx_seq_one_letter_code
_entity_poly.pdbx_strand_id
1 'polypeptide(L)'
;MKKLLFLLTTILLVSSTNVMAQQEQNDKKAIKEAKKAAKRAEKLLVFTEASQAMNDRKFLYKIDRVQINNGRFTPTDNRSSFFELNDTVTASQIDTGSTYSTPKLVYGSISDFESSTDKKGNLIVKFVLKEKTSIYPQEVTMKLEYESNECAMTIAEKKGKRTYIRGTIVPLGSEVIFRGTPVIY
;
A
#
# COMPACT_ATOMS: atom_id res chain seq x y z
N MET A 1 -9.30 43.42 58.72
CA MET A 1 -10.30 42.56 58.03
C MET A 1 -10.36 42.77 56.54
N LYS A 2 -10.39 43.98 55.97
CA LYS A 2 -10.45 44.22 54.50
C LYS A 2 -9.26 43.64 53.69
N LYS A 3 -8.04 43.64 54.24
CA LYS A 3 -6.82 43.11 53.56
C LYS A 3 -6.82 41.56 53.48
N LEU A 4 -7.42 40.88 54.46
CA LEU A 4 -7.53 39.41 54.47
C LEU A 4 -8.55 38.91 53.43
N LEU A 5 -9.65 39.64 53.25
CA LEU A 5 -10.69 39.33 52.27
C LEU A 5 -10.15 39.45 50.81
N PHE A 6 -9.31 40.43 50.57
CA PHE A 6 -8.68 40.65 49.23
C PHE A 6 -7.68 39.55 48.89
N LEU A 7 -6.96 39.02 49.89
CA LEU A 7 -6.00 37.92 49.68
C LEU A 7 -6.73 36.59 49.37
N LEU A 8 -7.88 36.32 50.01
CA LEU A 8 -8.69 35.14 49.77
C LEU A 8 -9.32 35.14 48.36
N THR A 9 -9.77 36.31 47.87
CA THR A 9 -10.38 36.43 46.53
C THR A 9 -9.35 36.26 45.42
N THR A 10 -8.11 36.71 45.58
CA THR A 10 -7.02 36.54 44.60
C THR A 10 -6.57 35.07 44.51
N ILE A 11 -6.54 34.32 45.63
CA ILE A 11 -6.17 32.89 45.60
C ILE A 11 -7.24 32.07 44.91
N LEU A 12 -8.54 32.36 45.09
CA LEU A 12 -9.64 31.68 44.41
C LEU A 12 -9.67 31.93 42.90
N LEU A 13 -9.31 33.12 42.42
CA LEU A 13 -9.24 33.47 41.00
C LEU A 13 -8.07 32.79 40.30
N VAL A 14 -6.91 32.62 40.93
CA VAL A 14 -5.74 31.95 40.36
C VAL A 14 -5.92 30.45 40.27
N SER A 15 -6.65 29.84 41.24
CA SER A 15 -6.93 28.41 41.21
C SER A 15 -7.92 28.00 40.09
N SER A 16 -8.90 28.85 39.77
CA SER A 16 -9.89 28.55 38.72
C SER A 16 -9.30 28.65 37.34
N THR A 17 -8.36 29.54 37.07
CA THR A 17 -7.68 29.67 35.77
C THR A 17 -6.73 28.50 35.49
N ASN A 18 -6.07 27.97 36.50
CA ASN A 18 -5.22 26.78 36.36
C ASN A 18 -6.01 25.50 36.06
N VAL A 19 -7.19 25.34 36.64
CA VAL A 19 -8.06 24.17 36.35
C VAL A 19 -8.59 24.22 34.94
N MET A 20 -9.02 25.39 34.43
CA MET A 20 -9.47 25.52 33.04
C MET A 20 -8.35 25.27 32.03
N ALA A 21 -7.14 25.77 32.27
CA ALA A 21 -6.00 25.53 31.40
C ALA A 21 -5.56 24.06 31.35
N GLN A 22 -5.63 23.35 32.48
CA GLN A 22 -5.37 21.92 32.55
C GLN A 22 -6.44 21.10 31.83
N GLN A 23 -7.70 21.47 31.94
CA GLN A 23 -8.80 20.80 31.25
C GLN A 23 -8.69 20.96 29.74
N GLU A 24 -8.39 22.18 29.24
CA GLU A 24 -8.18 22.43 27.81
C GLU A 24 -6.96 21.68 27.24
N GLN A 25 -5.89 21.51 28.01
CA GLN A 25 -4.73 20.68 27.60
C GLN A 25 -5.09 19.19 27.56
N ASN A 26 -5.86 18.69 28.52
CA ASN A 26 -6.29 17.32 28.55
C ASN A 26 -7.24 17.00 27.38
N ASP A 27 -8.17 17.90 27.07
CA ASP A 27 -9.09 17.75 25.94
C ASP A 27 -8.34 17.74 24.59
N LYS A 28 -7.39 18.66 24.40
CA LYS A 28 -6.51 18.69 23.21
C LYS A 28 -5.70 17.38 23.06
N LYS A 29 -5.19 16.85 24.17
CA LYS A 29 -4.46 15.59 24.19
C LYS A 29 -5.36 14.40 23.84
N ALA A 30 -6.55 14.33 24.44
CA ALA A 30 -7.55 13.30 24.16
C ALA A 30 -8.00 13.31 22.69
N ILE A 31 -8.26 14.50 22.12
CA ILE A 31 -8.62 14.66 20.70
C ILE A 31 -7.48 14.18 19.80
N LYS A 32 -6.23 14.54 20.14
CA LYS A 32 -5.05 14.10 19.36
C LYS A 32 -4.86 12.57 19.40
N GLU A 33 -5.05 11.97 20.56
CA GLU A 33 -4.96 10.51 20.73
C GLU A 33 -6.09 9.79 20.00
N ALA A 34 -7.32 10.28 20.09
CA ALA A 34 -8.45 9.75 19.35
C ALA A 34 -8.23 9.82 17.82
N LYS A 35 -7.73 10.95 17.30
CA LYS A 35 -7.39 11.12 15.90
C LYS A 35 -6.27 10.16 15.45
N LYS A 36 -5.26 9.93 16.32
CA LYS A 36 -4.18 8.97 16.04
C LYS A 36 -4.70 7.54 16.01
N ALA A 37 -5.58 7.19 16.96
CA ALA A 37 -6.20 5.86 17.01
C ALA A 37 -7.09 5.59 15.78
N ALA A 38 -7.92 6.57 15.38
CA ALA A 38 -8.75 6.47 14.18
C ALA A 38 -7.90 6.26 12.92
N LYS A 39 -6.83 7.05 12.74
CA LYS A 39 -5.91 6.90 11.60
C LYS A 39 -5.21 5.53 11.59
N ARG A 40 -4.90 4.99 12.77
CA ARG A 40 -4.30 3.65 12.86
C ARG A 40 -5.31 2.56 12.51
N ALA A 41 -6.55 2.69 12.97
CA ALA A 41 -7.62 1.77 12.62
C ALA A 41 -7.90 1.74 11.12
N GLU A 42 -7.94 2.91 10.46
CA GLU A 42 -8.08 3.04 9.00
C GLU A 42 -6.93 2.32 8.26
N LYS A 43 -5.69 2.53 8.68
CA LYS A 43 -4.52 1.86 8.10
C LYS A 43 -4.58 0.34 8.25
N LEU A 44 -5.00 -0.15 9.41
CA LEU A 44 -5.16 -1.58 9.64
C LEU A 44 -6.26 -2.17 8.77
N LEU A 45 -7.37 -1.46 8.58
CA LEU A 45 -8.45 -1.90 7.69
C LEU A 45 -7.94 -2.06 6.25
N VAL A 46 -7.28 -1.04 5.72
CA VAL A 46 -6.70 -1.06 4.37
C VAL A 46 -5.69 -2.21 4.21
N PHE A 47 -4.83 -2.44 5.22
CA PHE A 47 -3.90 -3.57 5.22
C PHE A 47 -4.63 -4.91 5.24
N THR A 48 -5.69 -5.04 6.03
CA THR A 48 -6.46 -6.29 6.14
C THR A 48 -7.14 -6.62 4.82
N GLU A 49 -7.78 -5.65 4.18
CA GLU A 49 -8.42 -5.82 2.85
C GLU A 49 -7.40 -6.22 1.77
N ALA A 50 -6.25 -5.54 1.72
CA ALA A 50 -5.18 -5.86 0.78
C ALA A 50 -4.59 -7.26 1.05
N SER A 51 -4.35 -7.61 2.32
CA SER A 51 -3.83 -8.92 2.73
C SER A 51 -4.79 -10.04 2.37
N GLN A 52 -6.09 -9.84 2.62
CA GLN A 52 -7.12 -10.82 2.26
C GLN A 52 -7.17 -11.01 0.73
N ALA A 53 -7.21 -9.92 -0.03
CA ALA A 53 -7.23 -9.97 -1.49
C ALA A 53 -6.02 -10.73 -2.06
N MET A 54 -4.82 -10.53 -1.47
CA MET A 54 -3.61 -11.27 -1.88
C MET A 54 -3.70 -12.76 -1.53
N ASN A 55 -4.16 -13.12 -0.33
CA ASN A 55 -4.32 -14.52 0.08
C ASN A 55 -5.40 -15.24 -0.73
N ASP A 56 -6.49 -14.55 -1.08
CA ASP A 56 -7.57 -15.06 -1.92
C ASP A 56 -7.18 -15.11 -3.41
N ARG A 57 -5.99 -14.62 -3.77
CA ARG A 57 -5.49 -14.51 -5.15
C ARG A 57 -6.45 -13.72 -6.06
N LYS A 58 -7.07 -12.67 -5.52
CA LYS A 58 -8.03 -11.80 -6.20
C LYS A 58 -7.70 -10.34 -5.92
N PHE A 59 -6.67 -9.83 -6.57
CA PHE A 59 -6.21 -8.47 -6.34
C PHE A 59 -5.79 -7.76 -7.62
N LEU A 60 -5.82 -6.45 -7.54
CA LEU A 60 -5.24 -5.53 -8.48
C LEU A 60 -4.04 -4.84 -7.81
N TYR A 61 -2.85 -4.96 -8.39
CA TYR A 61 -1.66 -4.24 -8.00
C TYR A 61 -1.47 -3.06 -8.94
N LYS A 62 -1.69 -1.85 -8.43
CA LYS A 62 -1.48 -0.60 -9.16
C LYS A 62 -0.02 -0.23 -9.08
N ILE A 63 0.63 -0.07 -10.22
CA ILE A 63 2.08 0.14 -10.31
C ILE A 63 2.35 1.64 -10.37
N ASP A 64 3.08 2.17 -9.38
CA ASP A 64 3.46 3.59 -9.31
C ASP A 64 4.83 3.84 -9.93
N ARG A 65 5.75 2.87 -9.80
CA ARG A 65 7.12 2.98 -10.33
C ARG A 65 7.77 1.63 -10.58
N VAL A 66 8.63 1.58 -11.58
CA VAL A 66 9.39 0.39 -11.95
C VAL A 66 10.89 0.70 -12.04
N GLN A 67 11.72 -0.25 -11.62
CA GLN A 67 13.18 -0.20 -11.75
C GLN A 67 13.64 -1.42 -12.54
N ILE A 68 14.27 -1.19 -13.68
CA ILE A 68 14.80 -2.24 -14.57
C ILE A 68 16.32 -2.18 -14.54
N ASN A 69 16.98 -3.35 -14.45
CA ASN A 69 18.44 -3.51 -14.54
C ASN A 69 19.24 -2.62 -13.57
N ASN A 70 18.88 -2.57 -12.29
CA ASN A 70 19.54 -1.74 -11.27
C ASN A 70 19.61 -0.24 -11.61
N GLY A 71 18.78 0.21 -12.55
CA GLY A 71 18.61 1.61 -12.88
C GLY A 71 17.91 2.41 -11.78
N ARG A 72 17.50 3.61 -12.10
CA ARG A 72 16.63 4.41 -11.23
C ARG A 72 15.18 3.93 -11.35
N PHE A 73 14.40 4.15 -10.29
CA PHE A 73 12.94 3.97 -10.37
C PHE A 73 12.35 4.99 -11.34
N THR A 74 11.65 4.50 -12.35
CA THR A 74 10.90 5.30 -13.33
C THR A 74 9.44 5.33 -12.87
N PRO A 75 8.82 6.51 -12.76
CA PRO A 75 7.39 6.63 -12.53
C PRO A 75 6.60 5.98 -13.67
N THR A 76 5.44 5.46 -13.34
CA THR A 76 4.47 4.91 -14.30
C THR A 76 3.15 5.66 -14.17
N ASP A 77 2.29 5.59 -15.18
CA ASP A 77 0.90 6.01 -15.00
C ASP A 77 0.13 4.90 -14.28
N ASN A 78 -0.22 5.13 -13.02
CA ASN A 78 -0.91 4.14 -12.17
C ASN A 78 -2.38 3.90 -12.56
N ARG A 79 -2.94 4.65 -13.53
CA ARG A 79 -4.27 4.40 -14.10
C ARG A 79 -4.23 3.33 -15.19
N SER A 80 -3.05 3.15 -15.80
CA SER A 80 -2.81 2.23 -16.90
C SER A 80 -1.70 1.22 -16.63
N SER A 81 -0.97 1.33 -15.50
CA SER A 81 0.07 0.38 -15.10
C SER A 81 -0.41 -0.50 -13.95
N PHE A 82 -0.50 -1.78 -14.21
CA PHE A 82 -1.04 -2.73 -13.24
C PHE A 82 -0.54 -4.16 -13.44
N PHE A 83 -0.67 -4.95 -12.38
CA PHE A 83 -0.65 -6.41 -12.40
C PHE A 83 -1.91 -6.90 -11.69
N GLU A 84 -2.69 -7.70 -12.38
CA GLU A 84 -3.92 -8.30 -11.87
C GLU A 84 -3.72 -9.79 -11.68
N LEU A 85 -4.20 -10.30 -10.55
CA LEU A 85 -4.31 -11.74 -10.30
C LEU A 85 -5.78 -12.08 -10.01
N ASN A 86 -6.29 -13.06 -10.74
CA ASN A 86 -7.60 -13.67 -10.51
C ASN A 86 -7.45 -15.19 -10.49
N ASP A 87 -7.35 -15.73 -9.28
CA ASP A 87 -7.01 -17.12 -8.97
C ASP A 87 -5.64 -17.55 -9.55
N THR A 88 -5.59 -18.10 -10.73
CA THR A 88 -4.35 -18.52 -11.40
C THR A 88 -4.04 -17.71 -12.65
N VAL A 89 -4.99 -16.89 -13.11
CA VAL A 89 -4.86 -16.09 -14.34
C VAL A 89 -4.36 -14.70 -14.00
N THR A 90 -3.39 -14.23 -14.78
CA THR A 90 -2.83 -12.88 -14.63
C THR A 90 -3.08 -12.03 -15.86
N ALA A 91 -3.21 -10.73 -15.64
CA ALA A 91 -3.11 -9.69 -16.66
C ALA A 91 -2.19 -8.58 -16.16
N SER A 92 -1.26 -8.13 -16.98
CA SER A 92 -0.30 -7.08 -16.60
C SER A 92 -0.09 -6.08 -17.71
N GLN A 93 0.16 -4.83 -17.33
CA GLN A 93 0.48 -3.74 -18.23
C GLN A 93 1.36 -2.74 -17.51
N ILE A 94 2.41 -2.26 -18.17
CA ILE A 94 3.28 -1.20 -17.65
C ILE A 94 3.32 -0.07 -18.69
N ASP A 95 2.89 1.11 -18.25
CA ASP A 95 2.93 2.35 -19.03
C ASP A 95 3.95 3.30 -18.41
N THR A 96 5.05 3.52 -19.09
CA THR A 96 6.12 4.45 -18.67
C THR A 96 5.92 5.86 -19.22
N GLY A 97 4.75 6.15 -19.79
CA GLY A 97 4.43 7.47 -20.36
C GLY A 97 5.17 7.79 -21.67
N SER A 98 5.68 6.77 -22.36
CA SER A 98 6.31 6.96 -23.66
C SER A 98 5.25 7.31 -24.72
N THR A 99 5.39 8.47 -25.33
CA THR A 99 4.51 8.96 -26.42
C THR A 99 4.54 8.07 -27.67
N TYR A 100 5.50 7.16 -27.77
CA TYR A 100 5.74 6.35 -28.97
C TYR A 100 5.36 4.86 -28.82
N SER A 101 4.92 4.44 -27.64
CA SER A 101 4.55 3.03 -27.41
C SER A 101 3.20 2.94 -26.70
N THR A 102 2.24 2.30 -27.34
CA THR A 102 0.99 1.91 -26.65
C THR A 102 1.32 0.85 -25.60
N PRO A 103 0.84 1.00 -24.34
CA PRO A 103 1.01 0.00 -23.31
C PRO A 103 0.44 -1.35 -23.78
N LYS A 104 1.23 -2.41 -23.63
CA LYS A 104 0.84 -3.75 -24.05
C LYS A 104 0.25 -4.52 -22.88
N LEU A 105 -0.95 -5.05 -23.07
CA LEU A 105 -1.60 -5.93 -22.10
C LEU A 105 -1.09 -7.36 -22.30
N VAL A 106 -0.43 -7.90 -21.28
CA VAL A 106 0.16 -9.23 -21.27
C VAL A 106 -0.64 -10.13 -20.33
N TYR A 107 -1.01 -11.33 -20.83
CA TYR A 107 -1.67 -12.34 -20.04
C TYR A 107 -0.70 -13.45 -19.61
N GLY A 108 -0.99 -14.09 -18.48
CA GLY A 108 -0.19 -15.17 -17.95
C GLY A 108 -0.96 -16.06 -16.99
N SER A 109 -0.23 -16.93 -16.32
CA SER A 109 -0.73 -17.78 -15.23
C SER A 109 0.32 -17.89 -14.13
N ILE A 110 -0.12 -18.25 -12.92
CA ILE A 110 0.77 -18.52 -11.80
C ILE A 110 0.71 -20.00 -11.38
N SER A 111 1.82 -20.45 -10.78
CA SER A 111 1.92 -21.72 -10.02
C SER A 111 2.72 -21.47 -8.73
N ASP A 112 2.79 -22.50 -7.88
CA ASP A 112 3.63 -22.52 -6.67
C ASP A 112 3.39 -21.32 -5.74
N PHE A 113 2.11 -20.98 -5.53
CA PHE A 113 1.71 -19.86 -4.70
C PHE A 113 1.92 -20.18 -3.22
N GLU A 114 2.74 -19.35 -2.55
CA GLU A 114 3.03 -19.42 -1.13
C GLU A 114 2.76 -18.08 -0.47
N SER A 115 2.20 -18.10 0.75
CA SER A 115 1.93 -16.91 1.56
C SER A 115 2.51 -17.09 2.95
N SER A 116 3.17 -16.07 3.49
CA SER A 116 3.77 -16.07 4.83
C SER A 116 3.81 -14.65 5.41
N THR A 117 3.98 -14.55 6.74
CA THR A 117 4.11 -13.26 7.41
C THR A 117 5.49 -13.17 8.06
N ASP A 118 6.18 -12.04 7.86
CA ASP A 118 7.47 -11.80 8.50
C ASP A 118 7.33 -11.31 9.95
N LYS A 119 8.46 -11.23 10.69
CA LYS A 119 8.49 -10.79 12.10
C LYS A 119 7.96 -9.34 12.31
N LYS A 120 7.85 -8.55 11.27
CA LYS A 120 7.35 -7.17 11.31
C LYS A 120 5.85 -7.09 10.99
N GLY A 121 5.21 -8.23 10.70
CA GLY A 121 3.80 -8.29 10.31
C GLY A 121 3.55 -8.05 8.82
N ASN A 122 4.60 -7.91 8.00
CA ASN A 122 4.42 -7.75 6.54
C ASN A 122 3.99 -9.09 5.93
N LEU A 123 3.04 -9.05 5.00
CA LEU A 123 2.67 -10.23 4.22
C LEU A 123 3.65 -10.40 3.06
N ILE A 124 4.19 -11.62 2.92
CA ILE A 124 5.08 -12.00 1.81
C ILE A 124 4.37 -13.08 1.00
N VAL A 125 4.18 -12.81 -0.28
CA VAL A 125 3.62 -13.76 -1.24
C VAL A 125 4.67 -14.09 -2.29
N LYS A 126 4.81 -15.38 -2.61
CA LYS A 126 5.71 -15.87 -3.65
C LYS A 126 4.95 -16.75 -4.62
N PHE A 127 5.28 -16.68 -5.88
CA PHE A 127 4.72 -17.55 -6.92
C PHE A 127 5.64 -17.56 -8.15
N VAL A 128 5.40 -18.53 -9.03
CA VAL A 128 6.01 -18.61 -10.35
C VAL A 128 5.04 -18.05 -11.37
N LEU A 129 5.46 -16.99 -12.10
CA LEU A 129 4.70 -16.36 -13.17
C LEU A 129 5.14 -16.92 -14.51
N LYS A 130 4.18 -17.35 -15.34
CA LYS A 130 4.38 -17.72 -16.73
C LYS A 130 3.54 -16.80 -17.62
N GLU A 131 4.16 -15.77 -18.16
CA GLU A 131 3.53 -14.91 -19.16
C GLU A 131 3.47 -15.60 -20.52
N LYS A 132 2.38 -15.35 -21.29
CA LYS A 132 2.25 -15.89 -22.66
C LYS A 132 3.35 -15.40 -23.61
N THR A 133 3.94 -14.23 -23.30
CA THR A 133 5.01 -13.58 -24.08
C THR A 133 6.40 -14.06 -23.69
N SER A 134 6.55 -14.75 -22.55
CA SER A 134 7.83 -15.18 -22.02
C SER A 134 8.07 -16.68 -22.28
N ILE A 135 9.28 -17.03 -22.75
CA ILE A 135 9.68 -18.42 -22.95
C ILE A 135 9.97 -19.09 -21.59
N TYR A 136 10.40 -18.32 -20.59
CA TYR A 136 10.81 -18.83 -19.29
C TYR A 136 9.89 -18.35 -18.17
N PRO A 137 9.57 -19.22 -17.20
CA PRO A 137 8.88 -18.81 -16.00
C PRO A 137 9.76 -17.86 -15.17
N GLN A 138 9.12 -16.97 -14.43
CA GLN A 138 9.74 -15.92 -13.60
C GLN A 138 9.33 -16.14 -12.15
N GLU A 139 10.28 -16.02 -11.23
CA GLU A 139 9.98 -16.04 -9.80
C GLU A 139 9.53 -14.64 -9.35
N VAL A 140 8.37 -14.57 -8.73
CA VAL A 140 7.81 -13.33 -8.21
C VAL A 140 7.75 -13.39 -6.70
N THR A 141 8.23 -12.33 -6.07
CA THR A 141 8.06 -12.09 -4.64
C THR A 141 7.37 -10.75 -4.43
N MET A 142 6.26 -10.75 -3.73
CA MET A 142 5.53 -9.55 -3.33
C MET A 142 5.60 -9.39 -1.81
N LYS A 143 5.84 -8.17 -1.35
CA LYS A 143 5.87 -7.81 0.08
C LYS A 143 4.92 -6.65 0.33
N LEU A 144 3.82 -6.92 1.01
CA LEU A 144 2.85 -5.92 1.47
C LEU A 144 3.30 -5.40 2.84
N GLU A 145 3.42 -4.09 2.99
CA GLU A 145 3.86 -3.46 4.23
C GLU A 145 2.74 -3.44 5.28
N TYR A 146 3.07 -3.81 6.52
CA TYR A 146 2.12 -3.80 7.64
C TYR A 146 1.53 -2.40 7.87
N GLU A 147 0.25 -2.33 8.25
CA GLU A 147 -0.54 -1.08 8.39
C GLU A 147 -0.58 -0.23 7.10
N SER A 148 -0.49 -0.86 5.91
CA SER A 148 -0.51 -0.16 4.62
C SER A 148 -1.03 -1.11 3.52
N ASN A 149 -1.41 -0.56 2.37
CA ASN A 149 -1.58 -1.33 1.13
C ASN A 149 -0.39 -1.13 0.17
N GLU A 150 0.68 -0.49 0.60
CA GLU A 150 1.90 -0.36 -0.19
C GLU A 150 2.58 -1.71 -0.33
N CYS A 151 2.94 -2.06 -1.55
CA CYS A 151 3.54 -3.33 -1.89
C CYS A 151 4.79 -3.14 -2.76
N ALA A 152 5.83 -3.90 -2.43
CA ALA A 152 7.00 -4.06 -3.27
C ALA A 152 6.94 -5.42 -3.97
N MET A 153 7.07 -5.45 -5.30
CA MET A 153 7.18 -6.67 -6.10
C MET A 153 8.58 -6.78 -6.68
N THR A 154 9.15 -7.97 -6.64
CA THR A 154 10.40 -8.32 -7.32
C THR A 154 10.12 -9.46 -8.27
N ILE A 155 10.48 -9.28 -9.54
CA ILE A 155 10.42 -10.32 -10.57
C ILE A 155 11.86 -10.72 -10.89
N ALA A 156 12.19 -12.00 -10.69
CA ALA A 156 13.51 -12.56 -10.97
C ALA A 156 13.45 -13.44 -12.22
N GLU A 157 14.28 -13.13 -13.23
CA GLU A 157 14.43 -13.90 -14.43
C GLU A 157 15.59 -14.91 -14.31
N LYS A 158 15.55 -16.00 -15.10
CA LYS A 158 16.49 -17.12 -15.08
C LYS A 158 17.97 -16.72 -15.24
N LYS A 159 18.27 -15.54 -15.79
CA LYS A 159 19.64 -15.03 -16.01
C LYS A 159 20.11 -14.06 -14.91
N GLY A 160 19.44 -14.04 -13.75
CA GLY A 160 19.80 -13.16 -12.63
C GLY A 160 19.35 -11.71 -12.79
N LYS A 161 18.68 -11.35 -13.88
CA LYS A 161 18.07 -10.04 -14.05
C LYS A 161 16.88 -9.90 -13.10
N ARG A 162 16.76 -8.76 -12.46
CA ARG A 162 15.65 -8.46 -11.53
C ARG A 162 14.96 -7.16 -11.91
N THR A 163 13.65 -7.20 -11.86
CA THR A 163 12.80 -6.02 -11.99
C THR A 163 12.16 -5.76 -10.63
N TYR A 164 12.29 -4.52 -10.15
CA TYR A 164 11.70 -4.09 -8.89
C TYR A 164 10.55 -3.14 -9.20
N ILE A 165 9.41 -3.37 -8.59
CA ILE A 165 8.17 -2.63 -8.83
C ILE A 165 7.64 -2.17 -7.47
N ARG A 166 7.10 -0.96 -7.40
CA ARG A 166 6.40 -0.43 -6.23
C ARG A 166 5.02 0.06 -6.63
N GLY A 167 4.07 -0.11 -5.73
CA GLY A 167 2.69 0.28 -5.95
C GLY A 167 1.80 -0.09 -4.78
N THR A 168 0.51 -0.15 -5.01
CA THR A 168 -0.51 -0.41 -4.00
C THR A 168 -1.41 -1.58 -4.40
N ILE A 169 -1.82 -2.37 -3.41
CA ILE A 169 -2.76 -3.48 -3.57
C ILE A 169 -4.17 -3.00 -3.24
N VAL A 170 -5.11 -3.37 -4.10
CA VAL A 170 -6.55 -3.22 -3.84
C VAL A 170 -7.28 -4.51 -4.22
N PRO A 171 -8.44 -4.82 -3.61
CA PRO A 171 -9.26 -5.96 -4.01
C PRO A 171 -9.65 -5.87 -5.48
N LEU A 172 -9.70 -7.02 -6.16
CA LEU A 172 -10.09 -7.08 -7.56
C LEU A 172 -11.53 -6.56 -7.73
N GLY A 173 -11.73 -5.66 -8.71
CA GLY A 173 -13.04 -5.05 -8.98
C GLY A 173 -13.39 -3.84 -8.13
N SER A 174 -12.56 -3.44 -7.16
CA SER A 174 -12.79 -2.24 -6.35
C SER A 174 -12.51 -0.93 -7.11
N GLU A 175 -11.69 -0.99 -8.16
CA GLU A 175 -11.32 0.17 -8.97
C GLU A 175 -11.35 -0.14 -10.47
N VAL A 176 -11.59 0.89 -11.27
CA VAL A 176 -11.53 0.81 -12.74
C VAL A 176 -10.15 1.27 -13.21
N ILE A 177 -9.51 0.44 -14.04
CA ILE A 177 -8.22 0.75 -14.67
C ILE A 177 -8.36 0.77 -16.19
N PHE A 178 -7.53 1.58 -16.84
CA PHE A 178 -7.43 1.58 -18.29
C PHE A 178 -6.65 0.35 -18.76
N ARG A 179 -7.26 -0.41 -19.68
CA ARG A 179 -6.63 -1.58 -20.32
C ARG A 179 -6.32 -1.24 -21.77
N GLY A 180 -5.05 -1.36 -22.14
CA GLY A 180 -4.60 -1.20 -23.53
C GLY A 180 -5.02 -2.38 -24.42
N THR A 181 -4.49 -2.39 -25.64
CA THR A 181 -4.77 -3.44 -26.62
C THR A 181 -4.10 -4.77 -26.19
N PRO A 182 -4.82 -5.89 -26.15
CA PRO A 182 -4.23 -7.20 -25.88
C PRO A 182 -3.19 -7.56 -26.95
N VAL A 183 -2.07 -8.16 -26.52
CA VAL A 183 -1.13 -8.80 -27.43
C VAL A 183 -1.71 -10.16 -27.78
N ILE A 184 -2.15 -10.31 -29.03
CA ILE A 184 -2.67 -11.56 -29.58
C ILE A 184 -1.48 -12.27 -30.27
N TYR A 185 -1.20 -13.51 -29.91
CA TYR A 185 -0.21 -14.40 -30.52
C TYR A 185 -0.90 -15.57 -31.21
#